data_17488b1ce67f9196ee62bb9303d84e0a
#
_entry.id   17488b1ce67f9196ee62bb9303d84e0a
#
_cell.length_a   1.000
_cell.length_b   1.000
_cell.length_c   1.000
_cell.angle_alpha   90.00
_cell.angle_beta   90.00
_cell.angle_gamma   90.00
#
_symmetry.space_group_name_H-M   'P 1'
#
loop_
_entity.id
_entity.type
_entity.pdbx_description
1 polymer ?
#
loop_
_entity_poly.entity_id
_entity_poly.type
_entity_poly.pdbx_seq_one_letter_code
_entity_poly.pdbx_strand_id
1 'polypeptide(L)'
;MHCVKNSPRVATSDLALRKFCNFETMNHADFYPLLLCLASGITMCLLISCSLFLLRRHHSYQFQRVFAVALLLLSVGFFNNFLVLTFHDESTVVFINMLLILYDYVVVGAYMIFVITLVFPGRYSIWRLSLFEVPYVLAIALYAITRSPMVYPAVQIYTLATSTVLLVWLEYSLKKYDRMLLNNVSDIEHVNLRWAAILVIVMYMVQLFWAAESFSNQSWFTVPTANSNMLFDTLWCFITIAYVMFILRKIIQQQMVTDNPSTDDPHPVQQDTASPSDDYYMVLSNMDIDHLIREKKHYLETDLTLQKLAIYLGTNRQYLSNYINREKQKTFYEYINDFRLEDAKRLLDKWDPDCEHSMEDIATLSGFNSYSTFLRQFVKKYGESPSQYLKKTQGT
;
A
#
# COMPACT_ATOMS: atom_id res chain seq x y z
N MET A 1 -69.13 -15.15 -3.97
CA MET A 1 -68.13 -15.71 -3.04
C MET A 1 -66.74 -15.62 -3.72
N HIS A 2 -66.02 -14.54 -3.50
CA HIS A 2 -64.69 -14.34 -4.04
C HIS A 2 -63.64 -14.91 -3.06
N CYS A 3 -62.93 -15.93 -3.50
CA CYS A 3 -61.82 -16.48 -2.77
C CYS A 3 -60.54 -15.65 -3.11
N VAL A 4 -60.12 -14.80 -2.18
CA VAL A 4 -58.87 -14.06 -2.28
C VAL A 4 -57.73 -15.06 -2.04
N LYS A 5 -56.97 -15.37 -3.08
CA LYS A 5 -55.68 -16.11 -2.96
C LYS A 5 -54.67 -15.24 -2.21
N ASN A 6 -54.45 -15.55 -0.94
CA ASN A 6 -53.32 -15.01 -0.19
C ASN A 6 -52.03 -15.46 -0.84
N SER A 7 -51.21 -14.52 -1.31
CA SER A 7 -49.90 -14.79 -1.89
C SER A 7 -48.92 -15.18 -0.76
N PRO A 8 -48.10 -16.23 -0.92
CA PRO A 8 -47.17 -16.69 0.13
C PRO A 8 -45.95 -15.78 0.37
N ARG A 9 -45.87 -14.64 -0.34
CA ARG A 9 -44.69 -13.75 -0.27
C ARG A 9 -44.59 -12.88 0.99
N VAL A 10 -45.66 -12.64 1.73
CA VAL A 10 -45.65 -11.81 2.93
C VAL A 10 -45.30 -12.60 4.19
N ALA A 11 -45.54 -13.90 4.19
CA ALA A 11 -45.29 -14.76 5.36
C ALA A 11 -43.80 -15.11 5.60
N THR A 12 -42.95 -15.07 4.56
CA THR A 12 -41.53 -15.45 4.69
C THR A 12 -40.69 -14.33 5.28
N SER A 13 -40.98 -13.06 4.98
CA SER A 13 -40.24 -11.91 5.55
C SER A 13 -40.53 -11.71 7.04
N ASP A 14 -41.78 -11.93 7.46
CA ASP A 14 -42.17 -11.85 8.88
C ASP A 14 -41.61 -13.01 9.71
N LEU A 15 -41.48 -14.20 9.13
CA LEU A 15 -40.88 -15.35 9.78
C LEU A 15 -39.36 -15.19 9.94
N ALA A 16 -38.68 -14.61 8.95
CA ALA A 16 -37.27 -14.29 9.01
C ALA A 16 -36.98 -13.22 10.07
N LEU A 17 -37.81 -12.13 10.11
CA LEU A 17 -37.69 -11.08 11.12
C LEU A 17 -37.97 -11.58 12.55
N ARG A 18 -38.97 -12.45 12.73
CA ARG A 18 -39.27 -13.05 14.05
C ARG A 18 -38.18 -14.01 14.53
N LYS A 19 -37.53 -14.80 13.63
CA LYS A 19 -36.35 -15.60 13.95
C LYS A 19 -35.16 -14.74 14.34
N PHE A 20 -35.00 -13.56 13.75
CA PHE A 20 -33.97 -12.61 14.07
C PHE A 20 -34.07 -12.03 15.49
N CYS A 21 -35.28 -11.92 16.02
CA CYS A 21 -35.51 -11.38 17.36
C CYS A 21 -35.40 -12.41 18.50
N ASN A 22 -35.38 -13.72 18.22
CA ASN A 22 -35.31 -14.78 19.22
C ASN A 22 -33.93 -15.49 19.21
N PHE A 23 -32.95 -14.86 19.77
CA PHE A 23 -31.56 -15.37 19.85
C PHE A 23 -31.45 -16.70 20.65
N GLU A 24 -32.35 -16.94 21.62
CA GLU A 24 -32.35 -18.15 22.48
C GLU A 24 -32.80 -19.44 21.78
N THR A 25 -33.43 -19.36 20.59
CA THR A 25 -33.93 -20.54 19.86
C THR A 25 -33.19 -20.77 18.53
N MET A 26 -32.08 -20.11 18.32
CA MET A 26 -31.32 -20.17 17.07
C MET A 26 -30.54 -21.50 16.95
N ASN A 27 -30.87 -22.30 15.92
CA ASN A 27 -30.10 -23.49 15.57
C ASN A 27 -28.75 -23.10 14.95
N HIS A 28 -27.73 -23.95 15.04
CA HIS A 28 -26.43 -23.75 14.38
C HIS A 28 -26.52 -23.43 12.90
N ALA A 29 -27.58 -23.92 12.21
CA ALA A 29 -27.83 -23.66 10.79
C ALA A 29 -28.21 -22.19 10.49
N ASP A 30 -28.82 -21.47 11.44
CA ASP A 30 -29.26 -20.07 11.28
C ASP A 30 -28.17 -19.08 11.77
N PHE A 31 -27.19 -19.55 12.56
CA PHE A 31 -26.15 -18.72 13.18
C PHE A 31 -25.16 -18.16 12.15
N TYR A 32 -24.60 -19.02 11.28
CA TYR A 32 -23.58 -18.58 10.30
C TYR A 32 -24.09 -17.58 9.27
N PRO A 33 -25.30 -17.73 8.68
CA PRO A 33 -25.86 -16.71 7.79
C PRO A 33 -26.04 -15.36 8.47
N LEU A 34 -26.51 -15.35 9.74
CA LEU A 34 -26.68 -14.12 10.51
C LEU A 34 -25.33 -13.43 10.77
N LEU A 35 -24.32 -14.20 11.18
CA LEU A 35 -22.98 -13.71 11.43
C LEU A 35 -22.36 -13.09 10.16
N LEU A 36 -22.53 -13.74 9.01
CA LEU A 36 -22.07 -13.25 7.73
C LEU A 36 -22.78 -11.94 7.33
N CYS A 37 -24.11 -11.87 7.49
CA CYS A 37 -24.87 -10.64 7.22
C CYS A 37 -24.38 -9.46 8.07
N LEU A 38 -24.19 -9.67 9.37
CA LEU A 38 -23.69 -8.64 10.29
C LEU A 38 -22.26 -8.19 9.92
N ALA A 39 -21.35 -9.15 9.71
CA ALA A 39 -19.98 -8.86 9.35
C ALA A 39 -19.89 -8.12 8.01
N SER A 40 -20.63 -8.55 7.00
CA SER A 40 -20.70 -7.91 5.67
C SER A 40 -21.27 -6.50 5.76
N GLY A 41 -22.35 -6.29 6.54
CA GLY A 41 -22.95 -4.98 6.75
C GLY A 41 -21.99 -3.98 7.42
N ILE A 42 -21.29 -4.40 8.49
CA ILE A 42 -20.28 -3.59 9.17
C ILE A 42 -19.13 -3.24 8.20
N THR A 43 -18.64 -4.24 7.45
CA THR A 43 -17.55 -4.04 6.50
C THR A 43 -17.96 -3.06 5.40
N MET A 44 -19.15 -3.22 4.82
CA MET A 44 -19.69 -2.31 3.80
C MET A 44 -19.77 -0.87 4.30
N CYS A 45 -20.34 -0.64 5.49
CA CYS A 45 -20.46 0.70 6.09
C CYS A 45 -19.07 1.32 6.33
N LEU A 46 -18.10 0.54 6.79
CA LEU A 46 -16.75 0.99 7.02
C LEU A 46 -16.05 1.37 5.71
N LEU A 47 -16.15 0.55 4.66
CA LEU A 47 -15.57 0.82 3.34
C LEU A 47 -16.13 2.11 2.74
N ILE A 48 -17.44 2.31 2.78
CA ILE A 48 -18.10 3.52 2.30
C ILE A 48 -17.61 4.74 3.09
N SER A 49 -17.54 4.64 4.43
CA SER A 49 -17.09 5.73 5.29
C SER A 49 -15.64 6.11 4.99
N CYS A 50 -14.74 5.13 4.84
CA CYS A 50 -13.34 5.33 4.46
C CYS A 50 -13.20 5.97 3.08
N SER A 51 -13.99 5.53 2.12
CA SER A 51 -14.01 6.11 0.78
C SER A 51 -14.45 7.57 0.80
N LEU A 52 -15.54 7.89 1.49
CA LEU A 52 -16.04 9.27 1.62
C LEU A 52 -15.04 10.17 2.34
N PHE A 53 -14.35 9.64 3.36
CA PHE A 53 -13.27 10.36 4.05
C PHE A 53 -12.14 10.74 3.09
N LEU A 54 -11.68 9.81 2.25
CA LEU A 54 -10.62 10.07 1.28
C LEU A 54 -11.04 11.05 0.18
N LEU A 55 -12.30 10.96 -0.30
CA LEU A 55 -12.83 11.84 -1.36
C LEU A 55 -13.06 13.28 -0.87
N ARG A 56 -13.43 13.48 0.40
CA ARG A 56 -13.69 14.81 0.99
C ARG A 56 -12.41 15.58 1.30
N ARG A 57 -11.26 14.94 1.28
CA ARG A 57 -10.00 15.59 1.61
C ARG A 57 -9.59 16.56 0.50
N HIS A 58 -9.38 17.85 0.84
CA HIS A 58 -9.19 18.96 -0.11
C HIS A 58 -7.95 18.79 -1.00
N HIS A 59 -6.88 18.16 -0.48
CA HIS A 59 -5.65 17.85 -1.23
C HIS A 59 -5.49 16.34 -1.39
N SER A 60 -6.43 15.67 -2.07
CA SER A 60 -6.30 14.24 -2.31
C SER A 60 -5.44 13.97 -3.55
N TYR A 61 -4.34 13.23 -3.36
CA TYR A 61 -3.52 12.73 -4.45
C TYR A 61 -4.30 11.79 -5.37
N GLN A 62 -3.87 11.65 -6.62
CA GLN A 62 -4.53 10.82 -7.62
C GLN A 62 -4.72 9.37 -7.14
N PHE A 63 -3.71 8.76 -6.51
CA PHE A 63 -3.79 7.40 -5.98
C PHE A 63 -4.83 7.23 -4.87
N GLN A 64 -5.08 8.28 -4.06
CA GLN A 64 -6.09 8.24 -3.01
C GLN A 64 -7.50 8.22 -3.57
N ARG A 65 -7.76 9.00 -4.63
CA ARG A 65 -9.05 9.00 -5.33
C ARG A 65 -9.31 7.64 -5.97
N VAL A 66 -8.28 7.04 -6.60
CA VAL A 66 -8.39 5.69 -7.17
C VAL A 66 -8.68 4.67 -6.07
N PHE A 67 -7.98 4.74 -4.94
CA PHE A 67 -8.23 3.85 -3.81
C PHE A 67 -9.64 4.04 -3.23
N ALA A 68 -10.12 5.27 -3.10
CA ALA A 68 -11.49 5.55 -2.64
C ALA A 68 -12.55 4.92 -3.55
N VAL A 69 -12.37 5.00 -4.88
CA VAL A 69 -13.25 4.33 -5.85
C VAL A 69 -13.17 2.81 -5.70
N ALA A 70 -11.96 2.26 -5.53
CA ALA A 70 -11.80 0.83 -5.29
C ALA A 70 -12.53 0.36 -4.02
N LEU A 71 -12.52 1.15 -2.93
CA LEU A 71 -13.28 0.84 -1.71
C LEU A 71 -14.79 0.85 -1.93
N LEU A 72 -15.32 1.76 -2.76
CA LEU A 72 -16.75 1.75 -3.12
C LEU A 72 -17.12 0.51 -3.91
N LEU A 73 -16.31 0.13 -4.90
CA LEU A 73 -16.54 -1.09 -5.68
C LEU A 73 -16.46 -2.34 -4.79
N LEU A 74 -15.50 -2.38 -3.87
CA LEU A 74 -15.36 -3.46 -2.89
C LEU A 74 -16.60 -3.57 -1.97
N SER A 75 -17.21 -2.45 -1.60
CA SER A 75 -18.43 -2.45 -0.76
C SER A 75 -19.63 -3.11 -1.43
N VAL A 76 -19.71 -3.06 -2.76
CA VAL A 76 -20.77 -3.73 -3.54
C VAL A 76 -20.70 -5.25 -3.39
N GLY A 77 -19.50 -5.83 -3.29
CA GLY A 77 -19.33 -7.26 -3.06
C GLY A 77 -19.89 -7.73 -1.72
N PHE A 78 -19.71 -6.95 -0.66
CA PHE A 78 -20.28 -7.26 0.65
C PHE A 78 -21.82 -7.12 0.65
N PHE A 79 -22.37 -6.22 -0.16
CA PHE A 79 -23.82 -6.16 -0.41
C PHE A 79 -24.33 -7.41 -1.14
N ASN A 80 -23.53 -7.98 -2.05
CA ASN A 80 -23.88 -9.20 -2.75
C ASN A 80 -24.08 -10.40 -1.81
N ASN A 81 -23.30 -10.53 -0.72
CA ASN A 81 -23.52 -11.56 0.30
C ASN A 81 -24.93 -11.50 0.91
N PHE A 82 -25.46 -10.30 1.10
CA PHE A 82 -26.84 -10.12 1.56
C PHE A 82 -27.87 -10.57 0.51
N LEU A 83 -27.65 -10.26 -0.77
CA LEU A 83 -28.54 -10.68 -1.86
C LEU A 83 -28.58 -12.20 -2.00
N VAL A 84 -27.42 -12.87 -1.96
CA VAL A 84 -27.28 -14.33 -2.03
C VAL A 84 -28.09 -15.03 -0.93
N LEU A 85 -28.09 -14.49 0.29
CA LEU A 85 -28.80 -15.08 1.41
C LEU A 85 -30.33 -14.81 1.40
N THR A 86 -30.77 -13.79 0.66
CA THR A 86 -32.17 -13.33 0.71
C THR A 86 -32.99 -13.82 -0.50
N PHE A 87 -32.40 -13.91 -1.67
CA PHE A 87 -33.09 -14.14 -2.93
C PHE A 87 -32.59 -15.41 -3.63
N HIS A 88 -33.58 -16.24 -4.12
CA HIS A 88 -33.29 -17.54 -4.72
C HIS A 88 -33.97 -17.73 -6.09
N ASP A 89 -34.60 -16.70 -6.67
CA ASP A 89 -35.26 -16.78 -7.97
C ASP A 89 -34.23 -16.69 -9.12
N GLU A 90 -34.54 -17.31 -10.27
CA GLU A 90 -33.59 -17.42 -11.40
C GLU A 90 -33.06 -16.06 -11.91
N SER A 91 -33.97 -15.04 -11.99
CA SER A 91 -33.55 -13.70 -12.44
C SER A 91 -32.58 -13.03 -11.50
N THR A 92 -32.79 -13.20 -10.20
CA THR A 92 -31.92 -12.67 -9.15
C THR A 92 -30.59 -13.42 -9.12
N VAL A 93 -30.58 -14.73 -9.33
CA VAL A 93 -29.32 -15.52 -9.45
C VAL A 93 -28.43 -15.03 -10.59
N VAL A 94 -29.01 -14.71 -11.76
CA VAL A 94 -28.24 -14.12 -12.87
C VAL A 94 -27.64 -12.78 -12.48
N PHE A 95 -28.41 -11.92 -11.82
CA PHE A 95 -27.94 -10.62 -11.35
C PHE A 95 -26.81 -10.75 -10.29
N ILE A 96 -27.00 -11.67 -9.34
CA ILE A 96 -25.99 -12.01 -8.33
C ILE A 96 -24.68 -12.44 -8.99
N ASN A 97 -24.72 -13.32 -9.99
CA ASN A 97 -23.54 -13.80 -10.69
C ASN A 97 -22.84 -12.67 -11.48
N MET A 98 -23.59 -11.73 -12.06
CA MET A 98 -23.01 -10.53 -12.68
C MET A 98 -22.30 -9.66 -11.66
N LEU A 99 -22.87 -9.48 -10.45
CA LEU A 99 -22.23 -8.76 -9.34
C LEU A 99 -20.99 -9.48 -8.82
N LEU A 100 -20.97 -10.82 -8.81
CA LEU A 100 -19.77 -11.59 -8.45
C LEU A 100 -18.63 -11.34 -9.43
N ILE A 101 -18.88 -11.38 -10.75
CA ILE A 101 -17.86 -11.04 -11.75
C ILE A 101 -17.36 -9.61 -11.54
N LEU A 102 -18.26 -8.64 -11.29
CA LEU A 102 -17.89 -7.27 -11.01
C LEU A 102 -17.03 -7.16 -9.76
N TYR A 103 -17.45 -7.80 -8.68
CA TYR A 103 -16.74 -7.74 -7.40
C TYR A 103 -15.37 -8.41 -7.46
N ASP A 104 -15.30 -9.64 -7.97
CA ASP A 104 -14.08 -10.45 -7.92
C ASP A 104 -12.97 -9.89 -8.83
N TYR A 105 -13.34 -9.20 -9.91
CA TYR A 105 -12.39 -8.84 -10.95
C TYR A 105 -12.22 -7.34 -11.17
N VAL A 106 -13.29 -6.56 -11.20
CA VAL A 106 -13.17 -5.09 -11.36
C VAL A 106 -12.50 -4.46 -10.15
N VAL A 107 -12.75 -4.99 -8.95
CA VAL A 107 -12.06 -4.54 -7.72
C VAL A 107 -10.55 -4.82 -7.80
N VAL A 108 -10.17 -5.98 -8.34
CA VAL A 108 -8.76 -6.33 -8.52
C VAL A 108 -8.09 -5.38 -9.50
N GLY A 109 -8.73 -5.06 -10.62
CA GLY A 109 -8.23 -4.09 -11.59
C GLY A 109 -8.11 -2.69 -10.99
N ALA A 110 -9.12 -2.20 -10.27
CA ALA A 110 -9.07 -0.93 -9.57
C ALA A 110 -7.93 -0.87 -8.54
N TYR A 111 -7.66 -1.98 -7.85
CA TYR A 111 -6.53 -2.12 -6.94
C TYR A 111 -5.18 -2.08 -7.68
N MET A 112 -5.08 -2.71 -8.84
CA MET A 112 -3.89 -2.64 -9.70
C MET A 112 -3.61 -1.19 -10.13
N ILE A 113 -4.64 -0.45 -10.55
CA ILE A 113 -4.55 0.97 -10.92
C ILE A 113 -4.06 1.79 -9.72
N PHE A 114 -4.58 1.52 -8.51
CA PHE A 114 -4.14 2.16 -7.29
C PHE A 114 -2.64 1.96 -7.05
N VAL A 115 -2.13 0.73 -7.12
CA VAL A 115 -0.71 0.42 -6.91
C VAL A 115 0.17 1.11 -7.94
N ILE A 116 -0.22 1.09 -9.22
CA ILE A 116 0.53 1.77 -10.30
C ILE A 116 0.59 3.28 -10.05
N THR A 117 -0.52 3.90 -9.66
CA THR A 117 -0.57 5.35 -9.39
C THR A 117 0.16 5.73 -8.10
N LEU A 118 0.26 4.82 -7.13
CA LEU A 118 1.03 5.01 -5.91
C LEU A 118 2.54 5.00 -6.18
N VAL A 119 3.02 4.04 -7.00
CA VAL A 119 4.46 3.88 -7.29
C VAL A 119 4.96 4.93 -8.31
N PHE A 120 4.10 5.34 -9.23
CA PHE A 120 4.43 6.30 -10.29
C PHE A 120 3.39 7.41 -10.38
N PRO A 121 3.34 8.33 -9.40
CA PRO A 121 2.38 9.42 -9.41
C PRO A 121 2.55 10.28 -10.68
N GLY A 122 1.44 10.53 -11.36
CA GLY A 122 1.40 11.39 -12.57
C GLY A 122 2.01 10.81 -13.85
N ARG A 123 2.67 9.65 -13.82
CA ARG A 123 3.33 9.07 -14.99
C ARG A 123 2.38 8.42 -15.99
N TYR A 124 1.30 7.83 -15.50
CA TYR A 124 0.32 7.12 -16.30
C TYR A 124 -1.05 7.80 -16.26
N SER A 125 -1.68 7.91 -17.43
CA SER A 125 -3.07 8.39 -17.52
C SER A 125 -4.02 7.31 -16.98
N ILE A 126 -4.94 7.67 -16.09
CA ILE A 126 -5.98 6.76 -15.57
C ILE A 126 -6.76 6.13 -16.72
N TRP A 127 -7.09 6.88 -17.77
CA TRP A 127 -7.81 6.35 -18.93
C TRP A 127 -7.09 5.19 -19.63
N ARG A 128 -5.75 5.24 -19.73
CA ARG A 128 -4.97 4.13 -20.30
C ARG A 128 -4.97 2.92 -19.38
N LEU A 129 -4.93 3.14 -18.08
CA LEU A 129 -4.99 2.06 -17.10
C LEU A 129 -6.39 1.43 -17.05
N SER A 130 -7.46 2.22 -17.24
CA SER A 130 -8.83 1.69 -17.29
C SER A 130 -9.08 0.73 -18.47
N LEU A 131 -8.21 0.71 -19.48
CA LEU A 131 -8.31 -0.30 -20.55
C LEU A 131 -8.12 -1.75 -20.05
N PHE A 132 -7.45 -1.93 -18.92
CA PHE A 132 -7.33 -3.24 -18.27
C PHE A 132 -8.68 -3.77 -17.74
N GLU A 133 -9.65 -2.88 -17.53
CA GLU A 133 -11.00 -3.24 -17.06
C GLU A 133 -11.93 -3.70 -18.20
N VAL A 134 -11.60 -3.41 -19.46
CA VAL A 134 -12.44 -3.73 -20.62
C VAL A 134 -12.78 -5.24 -20.71
N PRO A 135 -11.84 -6.19 -20.51
CA PRO A 135 -12.17 -7.62 -20.56
C PRO A 135 -13.19 -8.03 -19.51
N TYR A 136 -13.19 -7.42 -18.33
CA TYR A 136 -14.17 -7.72 -17.27
C TYR A 136 -15.57 -7.23 -17.63
N VAL A 137 -15.67 -6.01 -18.19
CA VAL A 137 -16.95 -5.47 -18.68
C VAL A 137 -17.51 -6.33 -19.81
N LEU A 138 -16.64 -6.77 -20.73
CA LEU A 138 -17.04 -7.68 -21.80
C LEU A 138 -17.49 -9.04 -21.27
N ALA A 139 -16.84 -9.56 -20.24
CA ALA A 139 -17.22 -10.83 -19.60
C ALA A 139 -18.59 -10.72 -18.91
N ILE A 140 -18.89 -9.61 -18.23
CA ILE A 140 -20.21 -9.37 -17.64
C ILE A 140 -21.27 -9.34 -18.74
N ALA A 141 -21.04 -8.62 -19.85
CA ALA A 141 -21.96 -8.56 -20.98
C ALA A 141 -22.15 -9.94 -21.64
N LEU A 142 -21.06 -10.69 -21.82
CA LEU A 142 -21.10 -12.04 -22.38
C LEU A 142 -21.88 -12.99 -21.48
N TYR A 143 -21.69 -12.92 -20.16
CA TYR A 143 -22.46 -13.73 -19.22
C TYR A 143 -23.94 -13.37 -19.23
N ALA A 144 -24.27 -12.07 -19.27
CA ALA A 144 -25.66 -11.61 -19.34
C ALA A 144 -26.42 -12.15 -20.56
N ILE A 145 -25.72 -12.29 -21.71
CA ILE A 145 -26.31 -12.78 -22.96
C ILE A 145 -26.36 -14.31 -22.99
N THR A 146 -25.23 -14.97 -22.69
CA THR A 146 -25.07 -16.43 -22.90
C THR A 146 -25.47 -17.26 -21.69
N ARG A 147 -25.43 -16.67 -20.49
CA ARG A 147 -25.59 -17.35 -19.18
C ARG A 147 -24.66 -18.56 -19.04
N SER A 148 -23.56 -18.58 -19.78
CA SER A 148 -22.61 -19.69 -19.77
C SER A 148 -21.76 -19.70 -18.51
N PRO A 149 -21.69 -20.81 -17.75
CA PRO A 149 -20.87 -20.91 -16.56
C PRO A 149 -19.36 -20.85 -16.88
N MET A 150 -18.96 -21.05 -18.15
CA MET A 150 -17.55 -21.01 -18.57
C MET A 150 -16.95 -19.59 -18.58
N VAL A 151 -17.77 -18.55 -18.52
CA VAL A 151 -17.29 -17.17 -18.48
C VAL A 151 -16.48 -16.91 -17.21
N TYR A 152 -16.94 -17.41 -16.06
CA TYR A 152 -16.26 -17.20 -14.78
C TYR A 152 -14.83 -17.75 -14.75
N PRO A 153 -14.55 -19.05 -15.05
CA PRO A 153 -13.20 -19.57 -15.08
C PRO A 153 -12.30 -18.87 -16.11
N ALA A 154 -12.85 -18.47 -17.26
CA ALA A 154 -12.07 -17.74 -18.26
C ALA A 154 -11.58 -16.38 -17.73
N VAL A 155 -12.45 -15.64 -17.05
CA VAL A 155 -12.10 -14.36 -16.41
C VAL A 155 -11.10 -14.58 -15.28
N GLN A 156 -11.25 -15.64 -14.49
CA GLN A 156 -10.34 -15.98 -13.40
C GLN A 156 -8.92 -16.27 -13.90
N ILE A 157 -8.79 -17.04 -15.00
CA ILE A 157 -7.49 -17.29 -15.64
C ILE A 157 -6.87 -15.97 -16.13
N TYR A 158 -7.66 -15.11 -16.77
CA TYR A 158 -7.20 -13.79 -17.22
C TYR A 158 -6.70 -12.94 -16.04
N THR A 159 -7.44 -12.91 -14.92
CA THR A 159 -7.08 -12.16 -13.71
C THR A 159 -5.79 -12.67 -13.07
N LEU A 160 -5.62 -13.98 -12.96
CA LEU A 160 -4.38 -14.58 -12.44
C LEU A 160 -3.18 -14.25 -13.34
N ALA A 161 -3.34 -14.32 -14.65
CA ALA A 161 -2.28 -13.99 -15.60
C ALA A 161 -1.88 -12.51 -15.50
N THR A 162 -2.85 -11.60 -15.50
CA THR A 162 -2.59 -10.15 -15.37
C THR A 162 -2.00 -9.78 -14.01
N SER A 163 -2.47 -10.38 -12.92
CA SER A 163 -1.93 -10.17 -11.56
C SER A 163 -0.49 -10.67 -11.45
N THR A 164 -0.15 -11.80 -12.08
CA THR A 164 1.23 -12.33 -12.12
C THR A 164 2.16 -11.36 -12.85
N VAL A 165 1.74 -10.87 -14.02
CA VAL A 165 2.51 -9.86 -14.78
C VAL A 165 2.71 -8.59 -13.96
N LEU A 166 1.66 -8.11 -13.27
CA LEU A 166 1.74 -6.94 -12.42
C LEU A 166 2.72 -7.15 -11.25
N LEU A 167 2.69 -8.32 -10.61
CA LEU A 167 3.57 -8.63 -9.48
C LEU A 167 5.05 -8.56 -9.91
N VAL A 168 5.40 -9.19 -11.04
CA VAL A 168 6.76 -9.17 -11.58
C VAL A 168 7.19 -7.75 -11.95
N TRP A 169 6.30 -7.00 -12.62
CA TRP A 169 6.55 -5.62 -12.99
C TRP A 169 6.71 -4.70 -11.78
N LEU A 170 5.90 -4.89 -10.73
CA LEU A 170 5.98 -4.13 -9.50
C LEU A 170 7.31 -4.37 -8.78
N GLU A 171 7.74 -5.63 -8.64
CA GLU A 171 9.01 -5.96 -8.01
C GLU A 171 10.20 -5.31 -8.74
N TYR A 172 10.19 -5.36 -10.07
CA TYR A 172 11.20 -4.65 -10.88
C TYR A 172 11.17 -3.15 -10.66
N SER A 173 9.97 -2.57 -10.63
CA SER A 173 9.75 -1.13 -10.48
C SER A 173 10.15 -0.63 -9.09
N LEU A 174 9.85 -1.38 -8.04
CA LEU A 174 10.25 -1.06 -6.67
C LEU A 174 11.77 -1.10 -6.50
N LYS A 175 12.47 -2.07 -7.09
CA LYS A 175 13.94 -2.10 -7.09
C LYS A 175 14.55 -0.86 -7.77
N LYS A 176 13.92 -0.39 -8.85
CA LYS A 176 14.34 0.85 -9.51
C LYS A 176 14.05 2.08 -8.64
N TYR A 177 12.89 2.11 -7.99
CA TYR A 177 12.49 3.17 -7.06
C TYR A 177 13.41 3.22 -5.84
N ASP A 178 13.72 2.09 -5.22
CA ASP A 178 14.65 2.00 -4.09
C ASP A 178 16.04 2.57 -4.45
N ARG A 179 16.57 2.22 -5.63
CA ARG A 179 17.85 2.79 -6.11
C ARG A 179 17.78 4.30 -6.31
N MET A 180 16.65 4.79 -6.85
CA MET A 180 16.44 6.23 -7.01
C MET A 180 16.41 6.93 -5.64
N LEU A 181 15.73 6.35 -4.64
CA LEU A 181 15.69 6.89 -3.28
C LEU A 181 17.08 6.95 -2.66
N LEU A 182 17.83 5.84 -2.70
CA LEU A 182 19.19 5.75 -2.15
C LEU A 182 20.15 6.82 -2.74
N ASN A 183 19.92 7.22 -3.98
CA ASN A 183 20.73 8.24 -4.65
C ASN A 183 20.26 9.69 -4.45
N ASN A 184 19.10 9.91 -3.79
CA ASN A 184 18.51 11.25 -3.71
C ASN A 184 18.16 11.70 -2.29
N VAL A 185 17.93 10.79 -1.35
CA VAL A 185 17.48 11.13 0.00
C VAL A 185 18.36 10.48 1.07
N SER A 186 18.55 11.19 2.18
CA SER A 186 19.35 10.72 3.31
C SER A 186 18.55 9.88 4.31
N ASP A 187 17.22 9.88 4.22
CA ASP A 187 16.33 9.02 5.01
C ASP A 187 15.29 8.36 4.09
N ILE A 188 15.26 7.02 4.11
CA ILE A 188 14.39 6.21 3.26
C ILE A 188 13.22 5.56 4.01
N GLU A 189 13.20 5.61 5.36
CA GLU A 189 12.20 4.86 6.14
C GLU A 189 10.77 5.35 5.88
N HIS A 190 10.58 6.65 5.79
CA HIS A 190 9.26 7.26 5.60
C HIS A 190 8.76 7.23 4.15
N VAL A 191 9.66 7.03 3.19
CA VAL A 191 9.35 7.09 1.74
C VAL A 191 9.34 5.70 1.09
N ASN A 192 9.65 4.65 1.85
CA ASN A 192 9.76 3.29 1.34
C ASN A 192 8.37 2.71 0.98
N LEU A 193 8.23 2.22 -0.25
CA LEU A 193 7.01 1.60 -0.78
C LEU A 193 6.99 0.06 -0.69
N ARG A 194 7.95 -0.57 0.02
CA ARG A 194 7.96 -2.05 0.15
C ARG A 194 6.69 -2.63 0.76
N TRP A 195 6.01 -1.87 1.63
CA TRP A 195 4.71 -2.26 2.15
C TRP A 195 3.67 -2.49 1.05
N ALA A 196 3.74 -1.74 -0.08
CA ALA A 196 2.85 -1.94 -1.22
C ALA A 196 3.10 -3.29 -1.92
N ALA A 197 4.37 -3.72 -2.04
CA ALA A 197 4.69 -5.05 -2.56
C ALA A 197 4.11 -6.17 -1.69
N ILE A 198 4.24 -6.06 -0.37
CA ILE A 198 3.67 -7.04 0.57
C ILE A 198 2.15 -7.13 0.38
N LEU A 199 1.47 -5.99 0.22
CA LEU A 199 0.04 -5.96 -0.02
C LEU A 199 -0.36 -6.66 -1.32
N VAL A 200 0.39 -6.43 -2.42
CA VAL A 200 0.12 -7.10 -3.71
C VAL A 200 0.34 -8.60 -3.60
N ILE A 201 1.40 -9.04 -2.91
CA ILE A 201 1.66 -10.46 -2.66
C ILE A 201 0.52 -11.10 -1.88
N VAL A 202 0.07 -10.46 -0.79
CA VAL A 202 -1.06 -10.97 0.02
C VAL A 202 -2.32 -11.10 -0.83
N MET A 203 -2.67 -10.08 -1.61
CA MET A 203 -3.84 -10.13 -2.50
C MET A 203 -3.71 -11.22 -3.58
N TYR A 204 -2.51 -11.40 -4.12
CA TYR A 204 -2.25 -12.46 -5.09
C TYR A 204 -2.41 -13.86 -4.48
N MET A 205 -1.93 -14.07 -3.26
CA MET A 205 -2.11 -15.35 -2.53
C MET A 205 -3.59 -15.65 -2.27
N VAL A 206 -4.38 -14.63 -1.94
CA VAL A 206 -5.83 -14.75 -1.78
C VAL A 206 -6.49 -15.13 -3.11
N GLN A 207 -6.11 -14.52 -4.22
CA GLN A 207 -6.62 -14.89 -5.55
C GLN A 207 -6.30 -16.33 -5.91
N LEU A 208 -5.08 -16.82 -5.61
CA LEU A 208 -4.69 -18.21 -5.82
C LEU A 208 -5.56 -19.17 -4.99
N PHE A 209 -5.84 -18.80 -3.73
CA PHE A 209 -6.70 -19.58 -2.85
C PHE A 209 -8.13 -19.68 -3.41
N TRP A 210 -8.74 -18.55 -3.80
CA TRP A 210 -10.05 -18.51 -4.42
C TRP A 210 -10.11 -19.29 -5.73
N ALA A 211 -9.06 -19.20 -6.55
CA ALA A 211 -8.97 -19.97 -7.77
C ALA A 211 -8.93 -21.48 -7.49
N ALA A 212 -8.12 -21.91 -6.53
CA ALA A 212 -8.02 -23.31 -6.14
C ALA A 212 -9.35 -23.88 -5.63
N GLU A 213 -10.07 -23.10 -4.82
CA GLU A 213 -11.40 -23.45 -4.32
C GLU A 213 -12.41 -23.60 -5.47
N SER A 214 -12.47 -22.62 -6.36
CA SER A 214 -13.37 -22.64 -7.52
C SER A 214 -13.11 -23.84 -8.42
N PHE A 215 -11.85 -24.16 -8.72
CA PHE A 215 -11.48 -25.31 -9.52
C PHE A 215 -11.76 -26.65 -8.82
N SER A 216 -11.59 -26.72 -7.50
CA SER A 216 -11.82 -27.93 -6.71
C SER A 216 -13.30 -28.32 -6.64
N ASN A 217 -14.16 -27.32 -6.43
CA ASN A 217 -15.58 -27.56 -6.16
C ASN A 217 -16.43 -27.70 -7.43
N GLN A 218 -15.89 -27.45 -8.63
CA GLN A 218 -16.63 -27.40 -9.92
C GLN A 218 -17.92 -26.55 -9.88
N SER A 219 -18.10 -25.75 -8.84
CA SER A 219 -19.31 -24.95 -8.60
C SER A 219 -19.02 -23.49 -8.94
N TRP A 220 -18.97 -23.20 -10.23
CA TRP A 220 -18.65 -21.88 -10.74
C TRP A 220 -19.68 -20.79 -10.36
N PHE A 221 -20.91 -21.20 -10.04
CA PHE A 221 -22.00 -20.32 -9.66
C PHE A 221 -22.98 -21.05 -8.73
N THR A 222 -22.54 -21.55 -7.61
CA THR A 222 -23.45 -22.09 -6.60
C THR A 222 -23.54 -21.16 -5.40
N VAL A 223 -24.78 -20.92 -4.98
CA VAL A 223 -25.02 -20.28 -3.71
C VAL A 223 -24.30 -21.06 -2.61
N PRO A 224 -23.49 -20.45 -1.75
CA PRO A 224 -22.82 -21.14 -0.65
C PRO A 224 -23.87 -21.82 0.21
N THR A 225 -24.01 -23.14 0.10
CA THR A 225 -24.96 -23.91 0.89
C THR A 225 -24.31 -24.56 2.11
N ALA A 226 -22.97 -24.54 2.18
CA ALA A 226 -22.23 -25.17 3.25
C ALA A 226 -21.78 -24.13 4.30
N ASN A 227 -21.97 -24.45 5.58
CA ASN A 227 -21.56 -23.61 6.71
C ASN A 227 -20.05 -23.26 6.71
N SER A 228 -19.21 -24.09 6.08
CA SER A 228 -17.77 -23.86 5.95
C SER A 228 -17.44 -22.60 5.09
N ASN A 229 -18.17 -22.41 4.01
CA ASN A 229 -17.94 -21.24 3.12
C ASN A 229 -18.38 -19.96 3.82
N MET A 230 -19.52 -19.98 4.54
CA MET A 230 -20.01 -18.81 5.28
C MET A 230 -19.05 -18.37 6.40
N LEU A 231 -18.42 -19.31 7.08
CA LEU A 231 -17.38 -18.99 8.07
C LEU A 231 -16.18 -18.32 7.40
N PHE A 232 -15.75 -18.85 6.26
CA PHE A 232 -14.65 -18.28 5.50
C PHE A 232 -14.97 -16.85 5.02
N ASP A 233 -16.17 -16.63 4.46
CA ASP A 233 -16.61 -15.30 4.02
C ASP A 233 -16.68 -14.31 5.18
N THR A 234 -17.09 -14.78 6.36
CA THR A 234 -17.07 -13.97 7.59
C THR A 234 -15.66 -13.58 8.00
N LEU A 235 -14.71 -14.52 7.99
CA LEU A 235 -13.29 -14.24 8.26
C LEU A 235 -12.71 -13.27 7.22
N TRP A 236 -13.13 -13.40 5.96
CA TRP A 236 -12.75 -12.49 4.89
C TRP A 236 -13.18 -11.04 5.17
N CYS A 237 -14.36 -10.82 5.76
CA CYS A 237 -14.79 -9.49 6.21
C CYS A 237 -13.77 -8.86 7.18
N PHE A 238 -13.33 -9.60 8.19
CA PHE A 238 -12.35 -9.11 9.18
C PHE A 238 -10.97 -8.87 8.56
N ILE A 239 -10.53 -9.75 7.68
CA ILE A 239 -9.26 -9.58 6.94
C ILE A 239 -9.31 -8.31 6.10
N THR A 240 -10.43 -8.06 5.40
CA THR A 240 -10.62 -6.85 4.58
C THR A 240 -10.58 -5.59 5.43
N ILE A 241 -11.23 -5.57 6.60
CA ILE A 241 -11.18 -4.44 7.53
C ILE A 241 -9.74 -4.16 7.95
N ALA A 242 -9.02 -5.18 8.43
CA ALA A 242 -7.63 -5.03 8.87
C ALA A 242 -6.71 -4.52 7.74
N TYR A 243 -6.89 -5.05 6.54
CA TYR A 243 -6.15 -4.67 5.34
C TYR A 243 -6.39 -3.20 4.95
N VAL A 244 -7.64 -2.77 4.90
CA VAL A 244 -8.01 -1.38 4.57
C VAL A 244 -7.50 -0.41 5.62
N MET A 245 -7.64 -0.73 6.90
CA MET A 245 -7.12 0.10 8.00
C MET A 245 -5.59 0.23 7.94
N PHE A 246 -4.87 -0.85 7.60
CA PHE A 246 -3.42 -0.80 7.41
C PHE A 246 -3.03 0.15 6.25
N ILE A 247 -3.71 0.04 5.09
CA ILE A 247 -3.45 0.93 3.94
C ILE A 247 -3.73 2.39 4.30
N LEU A 248 -4.88 2.68 4.93
CA LEU A 248 -5.23 4.03 5.36
C LEU A 248 -4.18 4.62 6.30
N ARG A 249 -3.72 3.85 7.28
CA ARG A 249 -2.63 4.28 8.18
C ARG A 249 -1.38 4.65 7.39
N LYS A 250 -0.99 3.83 6.40
CA LYS A 250 0.19 4.09 5.55
C LYS A 250 0.01 5.33 4.68
N ILE A 251 -1.16 5.51 4.08
CA ILE A 251 -1.50 6.70 3.30
C ILE A 251 -1.43 7.98 4.15
N ILE A 252 -1.96 7.93 5.38
CA ILE A 252 -1.94 9.09 6.30
C ILE A 252 -0.50 9.39 6.75
N GLN A 253 0.29 8.39 7.10
CA GLN A 253 1.70 8.56 7.50
C GLN A 253 2.53 9.19 6.39
N GLN A 254 2.34 8.74 5.15
CA GLN A 254 3.06 9.26 3.99
C GLN A 254 2.70 10.72 3.68
N GLN A 255 1.46 11.15 3.95
CA GLN A 255 1.03 12.55 3.78
C GLN A 255 1.62 13.51 4.80
N MET A 256 1.79 13.09 6.05
CA MET A 256 2.41 13.96 7.06
C MET A 256 3.85 14.36 6.68
N VAL A 257 4.54 13.54 5.88
CA VAL A 257 5.88 13.85 5.38
C VAL A 257 5.85 14.80 4.19
N THR A 258 4.83 14.70 3.33
CA THR A 258 4.68 15.56 2.14
C THR A 258 4.03 16.92 2.44
N ASP A 259 3.21 17.00 3.46
CA ASP A 259 2.57 18.27 3.89
C ASP A 259 3.50 19.16 4.73
N ASN A 260 4.70 18.69 5.06
CA ASN A 260 5.72 19.52 5.68
C ASN A 260 6.29 20.49 4.61
N PRO A 261 6.10 21.82 4.71
CA PRO A 261 6.45 22.78 3.64
C PRO A 261 7.95 22.90 3.34
N SER A 262 8.78 22.07 4.00
CA SER A 262 10.22 21.93 3.70
C SER A 262 10.54 20.87 2.64
N THR A 263 9.54 20.10 2.18
CA THR A 263 9.74 19.14 1.09
C THR A 263 9.15 19.72 -0.19
N ASP A 264 9.97 20.49 -0.90
CA ASP A 264 9.71 20.82 -2.29
C ASP A 264 9.40 19.52 -3.07
N ASP A 265 8.27 19.52 -3.76
CA ASP A 265 7.77 18.45 -4.62
C ASP A 265 8.91 17.75 -5.37
N PRO A 266 8.93 16.41 -5.46
CA PRO A 266 9.70 15.74 -6.46
C PRO A 266 8.99 15.89 -7.82
N HIS A 267 8.81 17.13 -8.30
CA HIS A 267 8.56 17.33 -9.70
C HIS A 267 9.70 16.67 -10.48
N PRO A 268 9.42 15.94 -11.57
CA PRO A 268 10.46 15.57 -12.50
C PRO A 268 11.10 16.88 -12.93
N VAL A 269 12.27 17.16 -12.33
CA VAL A 269 13.05 18.34 -12.70
C VAL A 269 13.21 18.26 -14.21
N GLN A 270 12.56 19.22 -14.91
CA GLN A 270 12.91 19.55 -16.27
C GLN A 270 14.44 19.57 -16.32
N GLN A 271 14.99 18.78 -17.21
CA GLN A 271 16.39 18.89 -17.58
C GLN A 271 16.60 20.34 -18.02
N ASP A 272 17.07 21.17 -17.09
CA ASP A 272 17.71 22.43 -17.48
C ASP A 272 18.92 22.04 -18.31
N THR A 273 18.76 22.13 -19.60
CA THR A 273 19.77 21.91 -20.63
C THR A 273 20.76 23.08 -20.70
N ALA A 274 21.10 23.67 -19.58
CA ALA A 274 22.26 24.55 -19.48
C ALA A 274 23.41 23.70 -18.96
N SER A 275 24.23 23.18 -19.88
CA SER A 275 25.55 22.65 -19.55
C SER A 275 26.36 23.78 -18.88
N PRO A 276 26.74 23.65 -17.59
CA PRO A 276 27.66 24.61 -16.99
C PRO A 276 28.96 24.58 -17.77
N SER A 277 29.58 25.75 -17.97
CA SER A 277 30.87 25.88 -18.63
C SER A 277 31.92 25.02 -17.91
N ASP A 278 32.90 24.50 -18.66
CA ASP A 278 34.00 23.70 -18.13
C ASP A 278 34.78 24.43 -17.01
N ASP A 279 34.79 25.75 -17.01
CA ASP A 279 35.38 26.59 -15.95
C ASP A 279 34.67 26.41 -14.59
N TYR A 280 33.36 26.17 -14.57
CA TYR A 280 32.61 25.94 -13.32
C TYR A 280 32.99 24.59 -12.68
N TYR A 281 33.26 23.58 -13.49
CA TYR A 281 33.76 22.29 -13.00
C TYR A 281 35.18 22.36 -12.46
N MET A 282 36.05 23.22 -13.00
CA MET A 282 37.42 23.41 -12.49
C MET A 282 37.43 24.08 -11.11
N VAL A 283 36.56 25.03 -10.84
CA VAL A 283 36.48 25.66 -9.51
C VAL A 283 36.02 24.66 -8.45
N LEU A 284 35.11 23.75 -8.77
CA LEU A 284 34.61 22.76 -7.85
C LEU A 284 35.56 21.56 -7.64
N SER A 285 36.38 21.24 -8.62
CA SER A 285 37.38 20.16 -8.48
C SER A 285 38.44 20.44 -7.42
N ASN A 286 38.64 21.71 -7.08
CA ASN A 286 39.57 22.15 -6.01
C ASN A 286 38.90 22.31 -4.63
N MET A 287 37.56 22.15 -4.54
CA MET A 287 36.84 22.23 -3.27
C MET A 287 36.88 20.87 -2.55
N ASP A 288 37.36 20.87 -1.32
CA ASP A 288 37.17 19.71 -0.44
C ASP A 288 35.73 19.64 0.06
N ILE A 289 34.88 18.97 -0.73
CA ILE A 289 33.46 18.79 -0.44
C ILE A 289 33.25 18.12 0.93
N ASP A 290 34.08 17.12 1.27
CA ASP A 290 33.99 16.42 2.53
C ASP A 290 34.27 17.37 3.71
N HIS A 291 35.27 18.27 3.57
CA HIS A 291 35.58 19.26 4.57
C HIS A 291 34.41 20.23 4.80
N LEU A 292 33.83 20.77 3.72
CA LEU A 292 32.69 21.69 3.81
C LEU A 292 31.47 21.06 4.49
N ILE A 293 31.18 19.79 4.15
CA ILE A 293 30.08 19.05 4.77
C ILE A 293 30.33 18.87 6.27
N ARG A 294 31.57 18.55 6.68
CA ARG A 294 31.97 18.38 8.09
C ARG A 294 31.90 19.72 8.85
N GLU A 295 32.36 20.80 8.26
CA GLU A 295 32.37 22.13 8.88
C GLU A 295 30.97 22.64 9.12
N LYS A 296 30.11 22.60 8.10
CA LYS A 296 28.76 23.16 8.15
C LYS A 296 27.71 22.19 8.71
N LYS A 297 28.04 20.91 8.86
CA LYS A 297 27.19 19.87 9.45
C LYS A 297 25.81 19.72 8.83
N HIS A 298 25.65 20.02 7.53
CA HIS A 298 24.37 19.87 6.84
C HIS A 298 23.80 18.46 6.90
N TYR A 299 24.65 17.43 7.10
CA TYR A 299 24.23 16.03 7.26
C TYR A 299 23.34 15.79 8.50
N LEU A 300 23.29 16.73 9.46
CA LEU A 300 22.40 16.61 10.62
C LEU A 300 20.93 16.89 10.28
N GLU A 301 20.64 17.52 9.13
CA GLU A 301 19.27 17.65 8.65
C GLU A 301 18.70 16.28 8.29
N THR A 302 17.62 15.90 8.98
CA THR A 302 17.01 14.57 8.84
C THR A 302 16.37 14.36 7.47
N ASP A 303 15.84 15.43 6.85
CA ASP A 303 15.19 15.45 5.54
C ASP A 303 16.12 15.95 4.40
N LEU A 304 17.43 15.84 4.59
CA LEU A 304 18.43 16.27 3.62
C LEU A 304 18.30 15.48 2.31
N THR A 305 18.18 16.22 1.20
CA THR A 305 18.17 15.66 -0.16
C THR A 305 19.45 16.02 -0.91
N LEU A 306 19.78 15.26 -1.96
CA LEU A 306 20.92 15.56 -2.84
C LEU A 306 20.80 16.97 -3.45
N GLN A 307 19.56 17.39 -3.79
CA GLN A 307 19.30 18.73 -4.32
C GLN A 307 19.56 19.82 -3.28
N LYS A 308 19.08 19.65 -2.03
CA LYS A 308 19.33 20.61 -0.94
C LYS A 308 20.84 20.74 -0.68
N LEU A 309 21.55 19.60 -0.58
CA LEU A 309 22.97 19.62 -0.33
C LEU A 309 23.74 20.30 -1.48
N ALA A 310 23.36 20.07 -2.74
CA ALA A 310 23.98 20.74 -3.88
C ALA A 310 23.80 22.27 -3.78
N ILE A 311 22.61 22.75 -3.40
CA ILE A 311 22.34 24.19 -3.18
C ILE A 311 23.24 24.73 -2.04
N TYR A 312 23.33 24.04 -0.91
CA TYR A 312 24.16 24.46 0.25
C TYR A 312 25.64 24.54 -0.09
N LEU A 313 26.11 23.67 -0.97
CA LEU A 313 27.51 23.64 -1.44
C LEU A 313 27.76 24.59 -2.62
N GLY A 314 26.73 25.30 -3.12
CA GLY A 314 26.84 26.17 -4.31
C GLY A 314 27.18 25.41 -5.58
N THR A 315 26.73 24.15 -5.70
CA THR A 315 27.00 23.29 -6.86
C THR A 315 25.69 22.81 -7.51
N ASN A 316 25.79 22.13 -8.65
CA ASN A 316 24.62 21.49 -9.23
C ASN A 316 24.46 20.02 -8.77
N ARG A 317 23.22 19.53 -8.83
CA ARG A 317 22.85 18.17 -8.41
C ARG A 317 23.62 17.10 -9.19
N GLN A 318 23.85 17.30 -10.50
CA GLN A 318 24.51 16.33 -11.37
C GLN A 318 25.99 16.15 -11.01
N TYR A 319 26.68 17.26 -10.73
CA TYR A 319 28.08 17.22 -10.29
C TYR A 319 28.21 16.50 -8.94
N LEU A 320 27.41 16.88 -7.94
CA LEU A 320 27.43 16.25 -6.62
C LEU A 320 27.08 14.75 -6.71
N SER A 321 26.11 14.37 -7.55
CA SER A 321 25.77 12.97 -7.82
C SER A 321 26.96 12.20 -8.40
N ASN A 322 27.64 12.79 -9.40
CA ASN A 322 28.82 12.17 -10.01
C ASN A 322 29.98 12.02 -9.01
N TYR A 323 30.25 13.05 -8.21
CA TYR A 323 31.23 13.02 -7.15
C TYR A 323 30.97 11.86 -6.17
N ILE A 324 29.78 11.78 -5.62
CA ILE A 324 29.42 10.74 -4.66
C ILE A 324 29.45 9.35 -5.28
N ASN A 325 28.85 9.17 -6.47
CA ASN A 325 28.71 7.86 -7.08
C ASN A 325 30.02 7.35 -7.72
N ARG A 326 30.83 8.24 -8.35
CA ARG A 326 32.02 7.83 -9.09
C ARG A 326 33.31 7.92 -8.25
N GLU A 327 33.50 9.01 -7.51
CA GLU A 327 34.73 9.20 -6.72
C GLU A 327 34.64 8.52 -5.36
N LYS A 328 33.50 8.63 -4.65
CA LYS A 328 33.32 7.98 -3.35
C LYS A 328 32.77 6.56 -3.43
N GLN A 329 32.29 6.12 -4.59
CA GLN A 329 31.72 4.78 -4.82
C GLN A 329 30.57 4.45 -3.85
N LYS A 330 29.75 5.46 -3.49
CA LYS A 330 28.65 5.36 -2.54
C LYS A 330 27.38 5.93 -3.12
N THR A 331 26.24 5.48 -2.59
CA THR A 331 24.96 6.17 -2.77
C THR A 331 24.93 7.43 -1.90
N PHE A 332 24.07 8.40 -2.22
CA PHE A 332 23.88 9.60 -1.39
C PHE A 332 23.51 9.24 0.05
N TYR A 333 22.63 8.24 0.20
CA TYR A 333 22.22 7.71 1.50
C TYR A 333 23.42 7.19 2.33
N GLU A 334 24.28 6.37 1.74
CA GLU A 334 25.46 5.84 2.42
C GLU A 334 26.47 6.96 2.74
N TYR A 335 26.65 7.88 1.81
CA TYR A 335 27.59 8.99 1.97
C TYR A 335 27.20 9.90 3.15
N ILE A 336 25.95 10.30 3.26
CA ILE A 336 25.48 11.14 4.36
C ILE A 336 25.46 10.38 5.68
N ASN A 337 25.01 9.12 5.68
CA ASN A 337 25.01 8.33 6.90
C ASN A 337 26.41 8.04 7.45
N ASP A 338 27.44 8.04 6.61
CA ASP A 338 28.81 7.93 7.10
C ASP A 338 29.23 9.10 8.00
N PHE A 339 28.89 10.35 7.64
CA PHE A 339 29.13 11.53 8.48
C PHE A 339 28.31 11.46 9.78
N ARG A 340 27.04 11.07 9.69
CA ARG A 340 26.17 10.90 10.86
C ARG A 340 26.70 9.87 11.83
N LEU A 341 27.21 8.73 11.33
CA LEU A 341 27.78 7.67 12.16
C LEU A 341 29.10 8.08 12.79
N GLU A 342 29.92 8.88 12.11
CA GLU A 342 31.14 9.44 12.68
C GLU A 342 30.84 10.41 13.81
N ASP A 343 29.80 11.23 13.68
CA ASP A 343 29.34 12.10 14.76
C ASP A 343 28.76 11.30 15.94
N ALA A 344 27.92 10.29 15.64
CA ALA A 344 27.38 9.41 16.68
C ALA A 344 28.50 8.71 17.47
N LYS A 345 29.52 8.21 16.76
CA LYS A 345 30.68 7.61 17.43
C LYS A 345 31.42 8.60 18.31
N ARG A 346 31.65 9.84 17.84
CA ARG A 346 32.27 10.90 18.66
C ARG A 346 31.46 11.26 19.90
N LEU A 347 30.12 11.20 19.82
CA LEU A 347 29.22 11.40 20.95
C LEU A 347 29.34 10.23 21.94
N LEU A 348 29.40 8.99 21.44
CA LEU A 348 29.61 7.80 22.27
C LEU A 348 30.98 7.78 22.95
N ASP A 349 32.04 8.22 22.27
CA ASP A 349 33.40 8.32 22.82
C ASP A 349 33.50 9.36 23.97
N LYS A 350 32.59 10.34 23.96
CA LYS A 350 32.48 11.39 25.00
C LYS A 350 31.34 11.13 25.98
N TRP A 351 30.76 9.93 25.94
CA TRP A 351 29.63 9.60 26.80
C TRP A 351 30.03 9.63 28.28
N ASP A 352 29.27 10.37 29.03
CA ASP A 352 29.35 10.40 30.50
C ASP A 352 28.17 9.59 31.08
N PRO A 353 28.40 8.60 31.95
CA PRO A 353 27.33 7.85 32.61
C PRO A 353 26.37 8.73 33.43
N ASP A 354 26.84 9.89 33.90
CA ASP A 354 26.03 10.87 34.64
C ASP A 354 25.21 11.79 33.72
N CYS A 355 25.40 11.69 32.41
CA CYS A 355 24.61 12.44 31.43
C CYS A 355 23.24 11.77 31.17
N GLU A 356 22.16 12.58 31.20
CA GLU A 356 20.77 12.10 30.95
C GLU A 356 20.47 11.70 29.48
N HIS A 357 21.49 11.63 28.62
CA HIS A 357 21.26 11.29 27.20
C HIS A 357 20.98 9.80 26.99
N SER A 358 19.89 9.49 26.32
CA SER A 358 19.55 8.13 25.88
C SER A 358 20.24 7.78 24.55
N MET A 359 20.23 6.50 24.15
CA MET A 359 20.70 6.09 22.83
C MET A 359 19.86 6.68 21.69
N GLU A 360 18.58 6.95 21.95
CA GLU A 360 17.68 7.66 21.07
C GLU A 360 18.12 9.13 20.88
N ASP A 361 18.60 9.78 21.93
CA ASP A 361 19.11 11.15 21.85
C ASP A 361 20.37 11.21 21.00
N ILE A 362 21.28 10.25 21.12
CA ILE A 362 22.46 10.16 20.27
C ILE A 362 22.07 9.99 18.80
N ALA A 363 21.09 9.12 18.50
CA ALA A 363 20.58 8.96 17.14
C ALA A 363 20.06 10.29 16.59
N THR A 364 19.23 11.00 17.35
CA THR A 364 18.65 12.30 16.95
C THR A 364 19.70 13.38 16.80
N LEU A 365 20.62 13.53 17.75
CA LEU A 365 21.72 14.50 17.70
C LEU A 365 22.68 14.28 16.54
N SER A 366 22.76 13.04 16.07
CA SER A 366 23.57 12.65 14.90
C SER A 366 22.82 12.76 13.58
N GLY A 367 21.57 13.26 13.58
CA GLY A 367 20.75 13.50 12.39
C GLY A 367 19.95 12.30 11.88
N PHE A 368 19.79 11.23 12.68
CA PHE A 368 18.91 10.11 12.33
C PHE A 368 17.47 10.37 12.78
N ASN A 369 16.50 10.08 11.93
CA ASN A 369 15.07 10.20 12.22
C ASN A 369 14.56 9.11 13.18
N SER A 370 15.22 7.95 13.22
CA SER A 370 14.82 6.86 14.08
C SER A 370 16.02 6.11 14.64
N TYR A 371 15.87 5.65 15.90
CA TYR A 371 16.86 4.80 16.54
C TYR A 371 17.07 3.48 15.79
N SER A 372 16.03 2.92 15.19
CA SER A 372 16.12 1.67 14.42
C SER A 372 17.03 1.81 13.19
N THR A 373 16.94 2.93 12.46
CA THR A 373 17.85 3.22 11.35
C THR A 373 19.26 3.45 11.81
N PHE A 374 19.46 4.23 12.86
CA PHE A 374 20.76 4.45 13.48
C PHE A 374 21.42 3.11 13.87
N LEU A 375 20.73 2.28 14.65
CA LEU A 375 21.21 0.99 15.09
C LEU A 375 21.64 0.10 13.92
N ARG A 376 20.79 -0.03 12.91
CA ARG A 376 21.07 -0.84 11.72
C ARG A 376 22.31 -0.35 10.95
N GLN A 377 22.46 0.97 10.77
CA GLN A 377 23.58 1.56 10.06
C GLN A 377 24.87 1.48 10.89
N PHE A 378 24.78 1.66 12.20
CA PHE A 378 25.92 1.55 13.11
C PHE A 378 26.47 0.12 13.13
N VAL A 379 25.60 -0.89 13.28
CA VAL A 379 26.00 -2.30 13.20
C VAL A 379 26.58 -2.64 11.83
N LYS A 380 26.01 -2.14 10.74
CA LYS A 380 26.54 -2.35 9.38
C LYS A 380 27.97 -1.80 9.23
N LYS A 381 28.25 -0.61 9.81
CA LYS A 381 29.55 0.06 9.66
C LYS A 381 30.60 -0.44 10.64
N TYR A 382 30.23 -0.67 11.90
CA TYR A 382 31.18 -0.96 12.98
C TYR A 382 31.16 -2.42 13.47
N GLY A 383 30.21 -3.25 13.01
CA GLY A 383 30.11 -4.68 13.35
C GLY A 383 29.49 -4.97 14.72
N GLU A 384 29.23 -3.96 15.55
CA GLU A 384 28.67 -4.07 16.89
C GLU A 384 27.58 -3.00 17.14
N SER A 385 26.71 -3.22 18.12
CA SER A 385 25.68 -2.21 18.44
C SER A 385 26.28 -1.02 19.20
N PRO A 386 25.65 0.18 19.17
CA PRO A 386 26.09 1.35 19.92
C PRO A 386 26.28 1.05 21.42
N SER A 387 25.35 0.28 22.01
CA SER A 387 25.43 -0.12 23.42
C SER A 387 26.58 -1.09 23.72
N GLN A 388 26.91 -1.99 22.76
CA GLN A 388 28.07 -2.88 22.89
C GLN A 388 29.37 -2.09 22.74
N TYR A 389 29.42 -1.17 21.77
CA TYR A 389 30.52 -0.26 21.56
C TYR A 389 30.82 0.56 22.83
N LEU A 390 29.78 1.14 23.43
CA LEU A 390 29.90 1.94 24.68
C LEU A 390 30.42 1.09 25.84
N LYS A 391 29.90 -0.11 26.07
CA LYS A 391 30.38 -1.03 27.12
C LYS A 391 31.85 -1.39 26.95
N LYS A 392 32.30 -1.56 25.73
CA LYS A 392 33.68 -1.89 25.42
C LYS A 392 34.64 -0.72 25.63
N THR A 393 34.19 0.52 25.37
CA THR A 393 35.00 1.73 25.57
C THR A 393 35.02 2.20 27.03
N GLN A 394 33.97 1.92 27.79
CA GLN A 394 33.85 2.28 29.21
C GLN A 394 34.11 1.10 30.18
N GLY A 395 34.08 -0.12 29.69
CA GLY A 395 34.13 -1.35 30.49
C GLY A 395 35.56 -1.89 30.70
N THR A 396 36.50 -0.99 30.69
CA THR A 396 37.86 -1.27 31.18
C THR A 396 38.03 -0.67 32.56
#